data_3ca94093a42e1c8fb55126b716289be0
#
_entry.id   3ca94093a42e1c8fb55126b716289be0
#
_cell.length_a   1.000
_cell.length_b   1.000
_cell.length_c   1.000
_cell.angle_alpha   90.00
_cell.angle_beta   90.00
_cell.angle_gamma   90.00
#
_symmetry.space_group_name_H-M   'P 1'
#
loop_
_entity.id
_entity.type
_entity.pdbx_description
1 polymer ?
#
loop_
_entity_poly.entity_id
_entity_poly.type
_entity_poly.pdbx_seq_one_letter_code
_entity_poly.pdbx_strand_id
1 'polypeptide(L)' 'MTFSKIYVEPSAGVYIGDFMAELHTLSVKYKCEVNAKFNGKEITVKPEQES' A
#
# COMPACT_ATOMS: atom_id res chain seq x y z
N MET A 1 -10.61 -17.93 3.68
CA MET A 1 -10.97 -16.63 3.75
C MET A 1 -9.95 -15.71 3.21
N THR A 2 -10.36 -14.74 2.46
CA THR A 2 -9.46 -13.87 1.85
C THR A 2 -9.55 -12.51 2.45
N PHE A 3 -8.49 -11.79 2.54
CA PHE A 3 -8.50 -10.44 3.02
C PHE A 3 -8.82 -9.55 1.89
N SER A 4 -9.66 -8.57 2.15
CA SER A 4 -9.98 -7.65 1.11
C SER A 4 -9.03 -6.49 1.10
N LYS A 5 -8.40 -6.16 2.17
CA LYS A 5 -7.48 -5.03 2.20
C LYS A 5 -6.56 -5.10 3.40
N ILE A 6 -5.44 -4.43 3.29
CA ILE A 6 -4.46 -4.34 4.34
C ILE A 6 -4.19 -2.87 4.58
N TYR A 7 -4.06 -2.49 5.83
CA TYR A 7 -3.77 -1.09 6.15
C TYR A 7 -2.36 -0.98 6.69
N VAL A 8 -1.57 -0.06 6.15
CA VAL A 8 -0.19 0.11 6.52
C VAL A 8 0.05 1.54 6.96
N GLU A 9 0.81 1.72 8.03
CA GLU A 9 1.15 3.04 8.49
C GLU A 9 2.63 3.27 8.30
N PRO A 10 3.04 4.36 7.68
CA PRO A 10 4.45 4.62 7.46
C PRO A 10 5.13 5.12 8.71
N SER A 11 6.41 4.88 8.82
CA SER A 11 7.18 5.41 9.92
C SER A 11 7.54 6.84 9.60
N ALA A 12 7.90 7.59 10.62
CA ALA A 12 8.27 8.97 10.43
C ALA A 12 9.53 9.06 9.59
N GLY A 13 9.57 9.98 8.67
CA GLY A 13 10.77 10.19 7.86
C GLY A 13 10.90 9.27 6.67
N VAL A 14 9.89 8.49 6.38
CA VAL A 14 10.00 7.59 5.25
C VAL A 14 9.80 8.37 3.96
N TYR A 15 10.49 7.94 2.91
CA TYR A 15 10.42 8.59 1.62
C TYR A 15 9.18 8.09 0.92
N ILE A 16 8.38 8.99 0.36
CA ILE A 16 7.13 8.60 -0.26
C ILE A 16 7.36 7.63 -1.41
N GLY A 17 8.41 7.80 -2.17
CA GLY A 17 8.69 6.90 -3.29
C GLY A 17 8.94 5.50 -2.83
N ASP A 18 9.75 5.35 -1.79
CA ASP A 18 10.04 4.05 -1.24
C ASP A 18 8.81 3.43 -0.62
N PHE A 19 8.00 4.27 0.03
CA PHE A 19 6.81 3.78 0.69
C PHE A 19 5.82 3.25 -0.34
N MET A 20 5.66 3.97 -1.45
CA MET A 20 4.75 3.53 -2.50
C MET A 20 5.21 2.20 -3.10
N ALA A 21 6.51 2.05 -3.30
CA ALA A 21 7.03 0.81 -3.84
C ALA A 21 6.75 -0.36 -2.90
N GLU A 22 6.86 -0.10 -1.60
CA GLU A 22 6.58 -1.13 -0.65
C GLU A 22 5.11 -1.51 -0.66
N LEU A 23 4.23 -0.53 -0.77
CA LEU A 23 2.81 -0.81 -0.82
C LEU A 23 2.47 -1.67 -2.02
N HIS A 24 3.08 -1.37 -3.16
CA HIS A 24 2.82 -2.15 -4.35
C HIS A 24 3.32 -3.58 -4.16
N THR A 25 4.49 -3.75 -3.58
CA THR A 25 5.04 -5.07 -3.33
C THR A 25 4.11 -5.87 -2.43
N LEU A 26 3.58 -5.22 -1.39
CA LEU A 26 2.69 -5.91 -0.49
C LEU A 26 1.39 -6.29 -1.19
N SER A 27 0.87 -5.41 -2.02
CA SER A 27 -0.38 -5.71 -2.70
C SER A 27 -0.24 -6.93 -3.59
N VAL A 28 0.88 -7.04 -4.28
CA VAL A 28 1.12 -8.17 -5.16
C VAL A 28 1.37 -9.43 -4.34
N LYS A 29 2.13 -9.28 -3.27
CA LYS A 29 2.48 -10.42 -2.46
C LYS A 29 1.25 -11.06 -1.83
N TYR A 30 0.35 -10.25 -1.32
CA TYR A 30 -0.83 -10.76 -0.67
C TYR A 30 -2.06 -10.76 -1.57
N LYS A 31 -1.90 -10.29 -2.79
CA LYS A 31 -2.98 -10.26 -3.77
C LYS A 31 -4.24 -9.61 -3.22
N CYS A 32 -4.07 -8.48 -2.58
CA CYS A 32 -5.20 -7.74 -2.08
C CYS A 32 -4.90 -6.26 -2.06
N GLU A 33 -5.91 -5.45 -1.84
CA GLU A 33 -5.76 -4.02 -1.82
C GLU A 33 -4.99 -3.60 -0.58
N VAL A 34 -4.05 -2.68 -0.72
CA VAL A 34 -3.29 -2.16 0.39
C VAL A 34 -3.62 -0.70 0.56
N ASN A 35 -4.04 -0.31 1.74
CA ASN A 35 -4.37 1.07 2.03
C ASN A 35 -3.37 1.65 3.01
N ALA A 36 -3.03 2.90 2.85
CA ALA A 36 -2.09 3.55 3.74
C ALA A 36 -2.44 5.02 3.87
N LYS A 37 -1.90 5.67 4.88
CA LYS A 37 -2.11 7.07 5.07
C LYS A 37 -0.75 7.73 5.19
N PHE A 38 -0.50 8.75 4.37
CA PHE A 38 0.76 9.43 4.38
C PHE A 38 0.51 10.91 4.37
N ASN A 39 0.97 11.62 5.40
CA ASN A 39 0.78 13.06 5.51
C ASN A 39 -0.70 13.42 5.40
N GLY A 40 -1.55 12.66 6.01
CA GLY A 40 -2.97 12.97 6.00
C GLY A 40 -3.69 12.58 4.74
N LYS A 41 -2.99 12.01 3.76
CA LYS A 41 -3.63 11.61 2.53
C LYS A 41 -3.72 10.11 2.46
N GLU A 42 -4.85 9.63 1.98
CA GLU A 42 -5.04 8.20 1.89
C GLU A 42 -4.53 7.69 0.56
N ILE A 43 -3.82 6.58 0.59
CA ILE A 43 -3.27 5.99 -0.60
C ILE A 43 -3.80 4.58 -0.72
N THR A 44 -4.22 4.19 -1.91
CA THR A 44 -4.73 2.85 -2.15
C THR A 44 -3.96 2.23 -3.31
N VAL A 45 -3.45 1.04 -3.11
CA VAL A 45 -2.70 0.33 -4.14
C VAL A 45 -3.35 -1.02 -4.34
N LYS A 46 -3.62 -1.38 -5.59
CA LYS A 46 -4.23 -2.65 -5.90
C LYS A 46 -3.26 -3.54 -6.63
N PRO A 47 -3.37 -4.85 -6.43
CA PRO A 47 -2.42 -5.77 -7.04
C PRO A 47 -2.53 -5.83 -8.56
N GLU A 48 -3.72 -5.55 -9.07
CA GLU A 48 -3.89 -5.58 -10.48
C GLU A 48 -3.93 -4.27 -11.08
N GLN A 49 -3.20 -3.38 -10.63
CA GLN A 49 -3.16 -2.09 -11.17
C GLN A 49 -2.41 -2.11 -12.36
N GLU A 50 -2.79 -2.64 -13.42
CA GLU A 50 -2.03 -2.65 -14.52
C GLU A 50 -2.34 -1.72 -15.37
N SER A 51 -1.61 -1.26 -15.97
CA SER A 51 -1.87 -0.19 -16.81
C SER A 51 -2.14 -0.40 -18.11
#